data_46aa8ec8570a735e60cc4e7e7c0617f3
#
_entry.id   46aa8ec8570a735e60cc4e7e7c0617f3
#
_cell.length_a   1.000
_cell.length_b   1.000
_cell.length_c   1.000
_cell.angle_alpha   90.00
_cell.angle_beta   90.00
_cell.angle_gamma   90.00
#
_symmetry.space_group_name_H-M   'P 1'
#
loop_
_entity.id
_entity.type
_entity.pdbx_description
1 polymer ?
#
loop_
_entity_poly.entity_id
_entity_poly.type
_entity_poly.pdbx_seq_one_letter_code
_entity_poly.pdbx_strand_id
1 'polypeptide(L)'
;AFGLLMAAVAVWTFMDWVEAGCSHKEQGFLWVRNRFFTKKAWICRNVDTAILLGLFLGLTAFWNGAALIGGLLILAGLAVFSDGKLDYVICAGLAVLFSELQSKIFVSGSVMSPSFYWGFLADNKSISGVLWYLVEISGFFFVGMIVAAVFLKRGQRAVLMGCLLPMAFAFLVSLTPDINVNHKYVMISYAFVTVFWGWIVRCVFLAGKNSWKKWAGRAAAAVLC
;
A
#
# COMPACT_ATOMS: atom_id res chain seq x y z
N ALA A 1 -1.35 12.64 10.48
CA ALA A 1 -2.73 12.20 10.24
C ALA A 1 -3.23 12.61 8.84
N PHE A 2 -3.16 13.90 8.48
CA PHE A 2 -3.74 14.41 7.22
C PHE A 2 -3.22 13.70 5.96
N GLY A 3 -1.90 13.54 5.81
CA GLY A 3 -1.32 12.86 4.64
C GLY A 3 -1.77 11.39 4.48
N LEU A 4 -1.93 10.67 5.59
CA LEU A 4 -2.47 9.30 5.57
C LEU A 4 -3.94 9.28 5.16
N LEU A 5 -4.72 10.27 5.60
CA LEU A 5 -6.11 10.40 5.18
C LEU A 5 -6.23 10.62 3.68
N MET A 6 -5.42 11.51 3.10
CA MET A 6 -5.40 11.77 1.66
C MET A 6 -4.99 10.53 0.87
N ALA A 7 -3.97 9.80 1.34
CA ALA A 7 -3.58 8.53 0.75
C ALA A 7 -4.72 7.49 0.84
N ALA A 8 -5.45 7.43 1.96
CA ALA A 8 -6.59 6.54 2.12
C ALA A 8 -7.74 6.89 1.17
N VAL A 9 -8.04 8.17 0.98
CA VAL A 9 -9.04 8.64 0.01
C VAL A 9 -8.66 8.22 -1.40
N ALA A 10 -7.38 8.41 -1.78
CA ALA A 10 -6.88 7.99 -3.09
C ALA A 10 -6.99 6.48 -3.28
N VAL A 11 -6.59 5.69 -2.29
CA VAL A 11 -6.71 4.22 -2.32
C VAL A 11 -8.17 3.80 -2.47
N TRP A 12 -9.06 4.37 -1.68
CA TRP A 12 -10.51 4.07 -1.76
C TRP A 12 -11.07 4.38 -3.15
N THR A 13 -10.77 5.56 -3.67
CA THR A 13 -11.29 5.96 -4.97
C THR A 13 -10.85 5.01 -6.08
N PHE A 14 -9.61 4.52 -6.04
CA PHE A 14 -9.10 3.58 -7.03
C PHE A 14 -9.51 2.11 -6.81
N MET A 15 -10.25 1.78 -5.76
CA MET A 15 -10.67 0.39 -5.51
C MET A 15 -11.53 -0.18 -6.64
N ASP A 16 -12.42 0.61 -7.23
CA ASP A 16 -13.27 0.18 -8.35
C ASP A 16 -12.44 -0.19 -9.60
N TRP A 17 -11.31 0.49 -9.82
CA TRP A 17 -10.36 0.15 -10.88
C TRP A 17 -9.68 -1.21 -10.62
N VAL A 18 -9.34 -1.49 -9.37
CA VAL A 18 -8.77 -2.77 -8.95
C VAL A 18 -9.79 -3.89 -9.10
N GLU A 19 -11.02 -3.68 -8.64
CA GLU A 19 -12.08 -4.69 -8.75
C GLU A 19 -12.39 -5.03 -10.21
N ALA A 20 -12.51 -4.03 -11.06
CA ALA A 20 -12.70 -4.22 -12.50
C ALA A 20 -11.53 -5.02 -13.12
N GLY A 21 -10.31 -4.67 -12.73
CA GLY A 21 -9.13 -5.38 -13.16
C GLY A 21 -9.11 -6.84 -12.69
N CYS A 22 -9.43 -7.10 -11.44
CA CYS A 22 -9.42 -8.44 -10.86
C CYS A 22 -10.59 -9.33 -11.32
N SER A 23 -11.62 -8.77 -11.98
CA SER A 23 -12.74 -9.52 -12.51
C SER A 23 -12.34 -10.44 -13.68
N HIS A 24 -11.26 -10.14 -14.39
CA HIS A 24 -10.74 -10.95 -15.48
C HIS A 24 -10.13 -12.27 -14.96
N LYS A 25 -10.59 -13.39 -15.51
CA LYS A 25 -10.17 -14.75 -15.09
C LYS A 25 -8.84 -15.22 -15.70
N GLU A 26 -8.14 -14.36 -16.39
CA GLU A 26 -6.89 -14.69 -17.06
C GLU A 26 -5.79 -15.05 -16.05
N GLN A 27 -4.88 -15.96 -16.44
CA GLN A 27 -3.78 -16.44 -15.61
C GLN A 27 -2.48 -16.49 -16.40
N GLY A 28 -1.36 -16.49 -15.67
CA GLY A 28 -0.02 -16.65 -16.23
C GLY A 28 0.38 -15.53 -17.20
N PHE A 29 1.04 -15.90 -18.30
CA PHE A 29 1.58 -14.97 -19.28
C PHE A 29 0.49 -14.12 -19.96
N LEU A 30 -0.70 -14.69 -20.20
CA LEU A 30 -1.83 -13.94 -20.79
C LEU A 30 -2.28 -12.81 -19.87
N TRP A 31 -2.27 -13.05 -18.56
CA TRP A 31 -2.59 -12.01 -17.58
C TRP A 31 -1.58 -10.84 -17.67
N VAL A 32 -0.25 -11.14 -17.69
CA VAL A 32 0.79 -10.12 -17.82
C VAL A 32 0.63 -9.33 -19.12
N ARG A 33 0.48 -10.03 -20.25
CA ARG A 33 0.33 -9.39 -21.55
C ARG A 33 -0.88 -8.45 -21.58
N ASN A 34 -2.03 -8.91 -21.11
CA ASN A 34 -3.27 -8.13 -21.17
C ASN A 34 -3.27 -6.99 -20.16
N ARG A 35 -2.53 -7.12 -19.05
CA ARG A 35 -2.38 -6.07 -18.02
C ARG A 35 -1.44 -4.95 -18.40
N PHE A 36 -0.35 -5.24 -19.10
CA PHE A 36 0.71 -4.27 -19.32
C PHE A 36 0.86 -3.85 -20.77
N PHE A 37 0.51 -4.72 -21.73
CA PHE A 37 0.83 -4.52 -23.13
C PHE A 37 -0.39 -4.30 -24.03
N THR A 38 -1.60 -4.25 -23.48
CA THR A 38 -2.80 -3.95 -24.27
C THR A 38 -3.25 -2.50 -24.10
N LYS A 39 -3.75 -1.89 -25.17
CA LYS A 39 -4.31 -0.54 -25.11
C LYS A 39 -5.44 -0.43 -24.07
N LYS A 40 -6.21 -1.50 -23.87
CA LYS A 40 -7.32 -1.53 -22.92
C LYS A 40 -6.87 -1.31 -21.48
N ALA A 41 -5.67 -1.79 -21.11
CA ALA A 41 -5.12 -1.60 -19.78
C ALA A 41 -4.71 -0.14 -19.48
N TRP A 42 -4.43 0.63 -20.55
CA TRP A 42 -3.98 2.02 -20.49
C TRP A 42 -5.07 3.05 -20.83
N ILE A 43 -6.33 2.63 -20.84
CA ILE A 43 -7.46 3.55 -21.03
C ILE A 43 -7.57 4.43 -19.79
N CYS A 44 -7.84 5.72 -20.01
CA CYS A 44 -8.24 6.63 -18.93
C CYS A 44 -9.73 6.41 -18.65
N ARG A 45 -10.08 6.19 -17.38
CA ARG A 45 -11.48 5.97 -16.96
C ARG A 45 -12.12 7.24 -16.42
N ASN A 46 -11.35 8.03 -15.65
CA ASN A 46 -11.85 9.27 -15.08
C ASN A 46 -10.69 10.26 -14.84
N VAL A 47 -10.43 11.08 -15.86
CA VAL A 47 -9.36 12.09 -15.83
C VAL A 47 -9.54 13.08 -14.69
N ASP A 48 -10.74 13.57 -14.47
CA ASP A 48 -11.04 14.60 -13.48
C ASP A 48 -10.71 14.10 -12.06
N THR A 49 -11.11 12.86 -11.77
CA THR A 49 -10.78 12.21 -10.51
C THR A 49 -9.28 12.03 -10.36
N ALA A 50 -8.58 11.59 -11.41
CA ALA A 50 -7.13 11.41 -11.38
C ALA A 50 -6.38 12.72 -11.15
N ILE A 51 -6.81 13.81 -11.78
CA ILE A 51 -6.25 15.17 -11.61
C ILE A 51 -6.50 15.64 -10.17
N LEU A 52 -7.73 15.56 -9.69
CA LEU A 52 -8.10 16.03 -8.36
C LEU A 52 -7.30 15.29 -7.27
N LEU A 53 -7.25 13.97 -7.36
CA LEU A 53 -6.49 13.16 -6.41
C LEU A 53 -4.98 13.41 -6.49
N GLY A 54 -4.44 13.62 -7.69
CA GLY A 54 -3.03 13.96 -7.88
C GLY A 54 -2.66 15.26 -7.21
N LEU A 55 -3.49 16.28 -7.35
CA LEU A 55 -3.31 17.58 -6.69
C LEU A 55 -3.40 17.44 -5.16
N PHE A 56 -4.43 16.77 -4.64
CA PHE A 56 -4.59 16.56 -3.20
C PHE A 56 -3.45 15.73 -2.61
N LEU A 57 -3.02 14.68 -3.30
CA LEU A 57 -1.92 13.85 -2.84
C LEU A 57 -0.59 14.65 -2.88
N GLY A 58 -0.38 15.48 -3.91
CA GLY A 58 0.77 16.36 -4.01
C GLY A 58 0.83 17.39 -2.88
N LEU A 59 -0.32 17.96 -2.50
CA LEU A 59 -0.41 18.86 -1.36
C LEU A 59 0.05 18.24 -0.05
N THR A 60 -0.06 16.92 0.11
CA THR A 60 0.38 16.24 1.34
C THR A 60 1.88 16.33 1.57
N ALA A 61 2.67 16.55 0.53
CA ALA A 61 4.12 16.70 0.63
C ALA A 61 4.52 17.85 1.58
N PHE A 62 3.71 18.91 1.61
CA PHE A 62 3.96 20.07 2.47
C PHE A 62 3.99 19.68 3.98
N TRP A 63 3.15 18.74 4.38
CA TRP A 63 3.08 18.30 5.79
C TRP A 63 3.84 17.00 6.05
N ASN A 64 3.88 16.10 5.08
CA ASN A 64 4.49 14.78 5.27
C ASN A 64 4.87 14.13 3.94
N GLY A 65 6.09 14.34 3.49
CA GLY A 65 6.62 13.73 2.27
C GLY A 65 6.64 12.20 2.31
N ALA A 66 6.82 11.58 3.48
CA ALA A 66 6.76 10.12 3.61
C ALA A 66 5.34 9.58 3.32
N ALA A 67 4.28 10.32 3.71
CA ALA A 67 2.91 9.94 3.39
C ALA A 67 2.62 10.05 1.89
N LEU A 68 3.16 11.04 1.20
CA LEU A 68 3.09 11.14 -0.25
C LEU A 68 3.75 9.92 -0.91
N ILE A 69 5.01 9.65 -0.57
CA ILE A 69 5.77 8.52 -1.15
C ILE A 69 5.07 7.19 -0.85
N GLY A 70 4.65 6.98 0.39
CA GLY A 70 3.90 5.78 0.79
C GLY A 70 2.59 5.64 0.02
N GLY A 71 1.84 6.72 -0.16
CA GLY A 71 0.62 6.75 -0.97
C GLY A 71 0.88 6.41 -2.44
N LEU A 72 1.92 6.99 -3.04
CA LEU A 72 2.34 6.69 -4.42
C LEU A 72 2.77 5.24 -4.59
N LEU A 73 3.48 4.66 -3.62
CA LEU A 73 3.86 3.26 -3.62
C LEU A 73 2.63 2.35 -3.58
N ILE A 74 1.65 2.65 -2.71
CA ILE A 74 0.39 1.90 -2.66
C ILE A 74 -0.32 1.99 -4.02
N LEU A 75 -0.47 3.19 -4.57
CA LEU A 75 -1.11 3.39 -5.87
C LEU A 75 -0.37 2.64 -6.99
N ALA A 76 0.98 2.63 -6.99
CA ALA A 76 1.75 1.82 -7.94
C ALA A 76 1.42 0.33 -7.83
N GLY A 77 1.30 -0.20 -6.60
CA GLY A 77 0.85 -1.57 -6.37
C GLY A 77 -0.56 -1.84 -6.87
N LEU A 78 -1.49 -0.93 -6.62
CA LEU A 78 -2.87 -1.04 -7.13
C LEU A 78 -2.91 -0.99 -8.66
N ALA A 79 -2.11 -0.13 -9.29
CA ALA A 79 -2.04 0.00 -10.74
C ALA A 79 -1.64 -1.30 -11.44
N VAL A 80 -0.82 -2.14 -10.79
CA VAL A 80 -0.45 -3.47 -11.31
C VAL A 80 -1.69 -4.33 -11.56
N PHE A 81 -2.65 -4.29 -10.64
CA PHE A 81 -3.85 -5.12 -10.67
C PHE A 81 -5.07 -4.46 -11.35
N SER A 82 -4.99 -3.16 -11.60
CA SER A 82 -6.09 -2.35 -12.12
C SER A 82 -6.13 -2.30 -13.65
N ASP A 83 -7.32 -2.04 -14.17
CA ASP A 83 -7.50 -1.44 -15.51
C ASP A 83 -7.43 0.08 -15.38
N GLY A 84 -7.17 0.80 -16.49
CA GLY A 84 -7.14 2.26 -16.46
C GLY A 84 -5.86 2.83 -15.84
N LYS A 85 -4.71 2.25 -16.19
CA LYS A 85 -3.39 2.66 -15.65
C LYS A 85 -3.04 4.13 -15.93
N LEU A 86 -3.62 4.72 -16.97
CA LEU A 86 -3.35 6.11 -17.30
C LEU A 86 -3.83 7.06 -16.19
N ASP A 87 -4.94 6.73 -15.51
CA ASP A 87 -5.43 7.52 -14.38
C ASP A 87 -4.40 7.54 -13.22
N TYR A 88 -3.76 6.39 -12.94
CA TYR A 88 -2.70 6.30 -11.94
C TYR A 88 -1.46 7.11 -12.34
N VAL A 89 -1.09 7.08 -13.63
CA VAL A 89 0.06 7.85 -14.14
C VAL A 89 -0.21 9.35 -14.05
N ILE A 90 -1.43 9.79 -14.41
CA ILE A 90 -1.84 11.20 -14.28
C ILE A 90 -1.81 11.63 -12.81
N CYS A 91 -2.44 10.84 -11.94
CA CYS A 91 -2.47 11.12 -10.51
C CYS A 91 -1.05 11.21 -9.92
N ALA A 92 -0.21 10.20 -10.18
CA ALA A 92 1.16 10.17 -9.66
C ALA A 92 2.02 11.31 -10.26
N GLY A 93 1.92 11.55 -11.56
CA GLY A 93 2.66 12.61 -12.23
C GLY A 93 2.34 13.99 -11.67
N LEU A 94 1.06 14.30 -11.47
CA LEU A 94 0.62 15.55 -10.85
C LEU A 94 1.06 15.65 -9.39
N ALA A 95 0.95 14.58 -8.64
CA ALA A 95 1.37 14.55 -7.23
C ALA A 95 2.88 14.83 -7.09
N VAL A 96 3.70 14.21 -7.92
CA VAL A 96 5.16 14.45 -7.94
C VAL A 96 5.46 15.88 -8.41
N LEU A 97 4.86 16.31 -9.51
CA LEU A 97 5.07 17.68 -10.03
C LEU A 97 4.73 18.73 -8.99
N PHE A 98 3.60 18.58 -8.31
CA PHE A 98 3.15 19.52 -7.28
C PHE A 98 4.06 19.48 -6.04
N SER A 99 4.53 18.30 -5.65
CA SER A 99 5.52 18.14 -4.57
C SER A 99 6.85 18.83 -4.92
N GLU A 100 7.34 18.67 -6.15
CA GLU A 100 8.57 19.31 -6.61
C GLU A 100 8.45 20.83 -6.63
N LEU A 101 7.31 21.36 -7.09
CA LEU A 101 7.05 22.80 -7.05
C LEU A 101 7.08 23.34 -5.62
N GLN A 102 6.43 22.65 -4.69
CA GLN A 102 6.44 23.04 -3.27
C GLN A 102 7.86 22.99 -2.68
N SER A 103 8.61 21.92 -2.97
CA SER A 103 9.98 21.76 -2.48
C SER A 103 10.88 22.90 -2.93
N LYS A 104 10.77 23.32 -4.19
CA LYS A 104 11.56 24.45 -4.72
C LYS A 104 11.20 25.80 -4.11
N ILE A 105 9.95 25.98 -3.69
CA ILE A 105 9.47 27.27 -3.15
C ILE A 105 9.72 27.37 -1.65
N PHE A 106 9.50 26.28 -0.91
CA PHE A 106 9.41 26.32 0.55
C PHE A 106 10.52 25.57 1.29
N VAL A 107 11.28 24.72 0.62
CA VAL A 107 12.29 23.87 1.27
C VAL A 107 13.67 24.14 0.68
N SER A 108 14.54 24.75 1.47
CA SER A 108 15.95 24.87 1.13
C SER A 108 16.74 23.75 1.80
N GLY A 109 17.48 22.97 1.03
CA GLY A 109 18.54 22.10 1.55
C GLY A 109 18.17 20.65 1.89
N SER A 110 17.00 20.12 1.48
CA SER A 110 16.75 18.68 1.59
C SER A 110 17.45 17.91 0.47
N VAL A 111 18.48 17.17 0.79
CA VAL A 111 19.16 16.31 -0.17
C VAL A 111 18.58 14.89 -0.05
N MET A 112 17.84 14.46 -1.07
CA MET A 112 17.49 13.06 -1.22
C MET A 112 18.70 12.32 -1.81
N SER A 113 19.15 11.29 -1.12
CA SER A 113 20.23 10.40 -1.58
C SER A 113 19.71 8.96 -1.66
N PRO A 114 18.95 8.62 -2.72
CA PRO A 114 18.39 7.28 -2.84
C PRO A 114 19.51 6.25 -2.99
N SER A 115 19.46 5.23 -2.14
CA SER A 115 20.41 4.11 -2.18
C SER A 115 19.67 2.79 -2.00
N PHE A 116 20.17 1.73 -2.63
CA PHE A 116 19.68 0.39 -2.38
C PHE A 116 20.22 -0.09 -1.02
N TYR A 117 19.33 -0.58 -0.19
CA TYR A 117 19.67 -1.06 1.14
C TYR A 117 18.82 -2.27 1.51
N TRP A 118 19.45 -3.45 1.57
CA TRP A 118 18.74 -4.69 1.88
C TRP A 118 18.56 -4.89 3.40
N GLY A 119 17.35 -5.24 3.79
CA GLY A 119 17.04 -5.81 5.10
C GLY A 119 16.77 -4.80 6.21
N PHE A 120 16.60 -3.51 5.89
CA PHE A 120 16.30 -2.45 6.87
C PHE A 120 17.26 -2.52 8.08
N LEU A 121 16.76 -2.66 9.30
CA LEU A 121 17.55 -2.72 10.55
C LEU A 121 17.82 -4.16 11.02
N ALA A 122 17.54 -5.20 10.20
CA ALA A 122 17.83 -6.57 10.59
C ALA A 122 19.34 -6.77 10.82
N ASP A 123 19.72 -7.40 11.93
CA ASP A 123 21.12 -7.70 12.24
C ASP A 123 21.71 -8.70 11.26
N ASN A 124 20.93 -9.75 10.96
CA ASN A 124 21.30 -10.73 9.95
C ASN A 124 20.67 -10.39 8.60
N LYS A 125 21.50 -10.03 7.62
CA LYS A 125 21.07 -9.66 6.26
C LYS A 125 20.77 -10.86 5.34
N SER A 126 20.76 -12.10 5.86
CA SER A 126 20.24 -13.24 5.09
C SER A 126 18.72 -13.13 4.91
N ILE A 127 18.18 -13.81 3.90
CA ILE A 127 16.72 -13.82 3.66
C ILE A 127 15.97 -14.28 4.91
N SER A 128 16.45 -15.34 5.56
CA SER A 128 15.84 -15.85 6.79
C SER A 128 15.93 -14.86 7.95
N GLY A 129 17.06 -14.16 8.11
CA GLY A 129 17.23 -13.15 9.14
C GLY A 129 16.33 -11.94 8.94
N VAL A 130 16.17 -11.48 7.69
CA VAL A 130 15.25 -10.38 7.36
C VAL A 130 13.79 -10.79 7.57
N LEU A 131 13.40 -12.02 7.22
CA LEU A 131 12.06 -12.52 7.50
C LEU A 131 11.80 -12.67 9.00
N TRP A 132 12.79 -13.14 9.75
CA TRP A 132 12.69 -13.20 11.21
C TRP A 132 12.52 -11.81 11.83
N TYR A 133 13.34 -10.86 11.40
CA TYR A 133 13.23 -9.46 11.85
C TYR A 133 11.85 -8.87 11.50
N LEU A 134 11.31 -9.19 10.32
CA LEU A 134 9.94 -8.78 9.95
C LEU A 134 8.89 -9.35 10.92
N VAL A 135 9.06 -10.59 11.37
CA VAL A 135 8.19 -11.18 12.40
C VAL A 135 8.37 -10.47 13.75
N GLU A 136 9.60 -10.15 14.14
CA GLU A 136 9.89 -9.45 15.40
C GLU A 136 9.22 -8.07 15.46
N ILE A 137 9.39 -7.25 14.42
CA ILE A 137 8.79 -5.89 14.38
C ILE A 137 7.29 -5.90 14.18
N SER A 138 6.74 -6.95 13.54
CA SER A 138 5.32 -7.04 13.21
C SER A 138 4.54 -7.90 14.19
N GLY A 139 5.19 -8.80 14.92
CA GLY A 139 4.55 -9.72 15.84
C GLY A 139 3.39 -10.50 15.19
N PHE A 140 2.27 -10.59 15.88
CA PHE A 140 1.06 -11.24 15.37
C PHE A 140 0.46 -10.59 14.13
N PHE A 141 0.80 -9.33 13.87
CA PHE A 141 0.36 -8.61 12.69
C PHE A 141 0.81 -9.28 11.38
N PHE A 142 2.06 -9.79 11.33
CA PHE A 142 2.58 -10.52 10.18
C PHE A 142 1.83 -11.82 9.92
N VAL A 143 1.61 -12.62 10.98
CA VAL A 143 0.83 -13.86 10.90
C VAL A 143 -0.58 -13.57 10.38
N GLY A 144 -1.17 -12.52 10.89
CA GLY A 144 -2.48 -12.13 10.45
C GLY A 144 -2.57 -11.62 9.03
N MET A 145 -1.57 -10.97 8.51
CA MET A 145 -1.54 -10.63 7.08
C MET A 145 -1.60 -11.89 6.21
N ILE A 146 -0.87 -12.94 6.60
CA ILE A 146 -0.90 -14.22 5.89
C ILE A 146 -2.30 -14.84 5.97
N VAL A 147 -2.89 -14.88 7.16
CA VAL A 147 -4.25 -15.38 7.38
C VAL A 147 -5.26 -14.55 6.57
N ALA A 148 -5.14 -13.22 6.61
CA ALA A 148 -5.97 -12.33 5.81
C ALA A 148 -5.90 -12.65 4.32
N ALA A 149 -4.70 -12.82 3.77
CA ALA A 149 -4.50 -13.11 2.37
C ALA A 149 -5.19 -14.40 1.91
N VAL A 150 -5.37 -15.39 2.80
CA VAL A 150 -6.09 -16.62 2.50
C VAL A 150 -7.60 -16.39 2.37
N PHE A 151 -8.20 -15.59 3.27
CA PHE A 151 -9.65 -15.38 3.33
C PHE A 151 -10.17 -14.26 2.42
N LEU A 152 -9.30 -13.37 1.97
CA LEU A 152 -9.67 -12.23 1.13
C LEU A 152 -10.01 -12.67 -0.30
N LYS A 153 -10.96 -11.96 -0.91
CA LYS A 153 -11.28 -12.07 -2.34
C LYS A 153 -10.12 -11.53 -3.19
N ARG A 154 -10.08 -11.90 -4.48
CA ARG A 154 -8.98 -11.54 -5.40
C ARG A 154 -8.70 -10.03 -5.44
N GLY A 155 -9.73 -9.18 -5.54
CA GLY A 155 -9.56 -7.72 -5.51
C GLY A 155 -9.01 -7.22 -4.18
N GLN A 156 -9.52 -7.72 -3.06
CA GLN A 156 -9.04 -7.37 -1.73
C GLN A 156 -7.58 -7.79 -1.51
N ARG A 157 -7.17 -8.97 -2.01
CA ARG A 157 -5.75 -9.39 -1.98
C ARG A 157 -4.87 -8.44 -2.77
N ALA A 158 -5.33 -7.97 -3.93
CA ALA A 158 -4.60 -7.00 -4.74
C ALA A 158 -4.41 -5.68 -3.97
N VAL A 159 -5.43 -5.20 -3.27
CA VAL A 159 -5.33 -4.01 -2.41
C VAL A 159 -4.38 -4.26 -1.25
N LEU A 160 -4.47 -5.40 -0.57
CA LEU A 160 -3.53 -5.78 0.51
C LEU A 160 -2.08 -5.78 0.01
N MET A 161 -1.82 -6.38 -1.14
CA MET A 161 -0.47 -6.39 -1.75
C MET A 161 0.03 -4.97 -2.06
N GLY A 162 -0.85 -4.09 -2.57
CA GLY A 162 -0.53 -2.69 -2.76
C GLY A 162 -0.16 -1.98 -1.45
N CYS A 163 -0.93 -2.22 -0.37
CA CYS A 163 -0.69 -1.63 0.94
C CYS A 163 0.61 -2.13 1.61
N LEU A 164 1.16 -3.26 1.17
CA LEU A 164 2.44 -3.77 1.65
C LEU A 164 3.66 -3.19 0.92
N LEU A 165 3.47 -2.51 -0.21
CA LEU A 165 4.59 -1.95 -0.97
C LEU A 165 5.43 -0.91 -0.20
N PRO A 166 4.88 0.00 0.61
CA PRO A 166 5.71 0.89 1.41
C PRO A 166 6.61 0.14 2.38
N MET A 167 6.13 -0.96 2.98
CA MET A 167 6.95 -1.81 3.84
C MET A 167 8.06 -2.51 3.04
N ALA A 168 7.75 -3.09 1.89
CA ALA A 168 8.77 -3.67 1.01
C ALA A 168 9.82 -2.63 0.58
N PHE A 169 9.37 -1.40 0.27
CA PHE A 169 10.25 -0.29 -0.03
C PHE A 169 11.19 0.04 1.15
N ALA A 170 10.69 0.07 2.38
CA ALA A 170 11.50 0.33 3.58
C ALA A 170 12.65 -0.67 3.75
N PHE A 171 12.47 -1.90 3.28
CA PHE A 171 13.47 -2.96 3.35
C PHE A 171 14.45 -3.00 2.18
N LEU A 172 14.16 -2.27 1.09
CA LEU A 172 14.92 -2.31 -0.14
C LEU A 172 15.62 -1.00 -0.50
N VAL A 173 15.07 0.13 -0.08
CA VAL A 173 15.53 1.45 -0.52
C VAL A 173 15.61 2.41 0.66
N SER A 174 16.70 3.13 0.78
CA SER A 174 16.80 4.32 1.64
C SER A 174 16.82 5.58 0.80
N LEU A 175 16.01 6.56 1.17
CA LEU A 175 15.96 7.87 0.53
C LEU A 175 16.83 8.92 1.24
N THR A 176 17.29 8.59 2.44
CA THR A 176 18.11 9.44 3.28
C THR A 176 19.33 8.68 3.77
N PRO A 177 20.41 9.35 4.16
CA PRO A 177 21.57 8.68 4.76
C PRO A 177 21.24 7.90 6.03
N ASP A 178 20.21 8.35 6.78
CA ASP A 178 19.73 7.64 7.98
C ASP A 178 18.61 6.67 7.61
N ILE A 179 18.95 5.37 7.65
CA ILE A 179 18.01 4.27 7.37
C ILE A 179 16.85 4.21 8.38
N ASN A 180 17.03 4.71 9.59
CA ASN A 180 15.97 4.71 10.60
C ASN A 180 14.73 5.47 10.15
N VAL A 181 14.87 6.45 9.26
CA VAL A 181 13.75 7.21 8.70
C VAL A 181 12.76 6.31 7.96
N ASN A 182 13.21 5.17 7.45
CA ASN A 182 12.38 4.21 6.74
C ASN A 182 11.26 3.58 7.61
N HIS A 183 11.35 3.64 8.94
CA HIS A 183 10.27 3.15 9.81
C HIS A 183 8.93 3.78 9.47
N LYS A 184 8.91 5.00 8.93
CA LYS A 184 7.69 5.70 8.50
C LYS A 184 6.91 4.91 7.43
N TYR A 185 7.63 4.27 6.50
CA TYR A 185 6.99 3.46 5.45
C TYR A 185 6.42 2.16 6.00
N VAL A 186 7.09 1.55 6.98
CA VAL A 186 6.55 0.39 7.71
C VAL A 186 5.26 0.77 8.43
N MET A 187 5.25 1.92 9.13
CA MET A 187 4.06 2.43 9.84
C MET A 187 2.91 2.77 8.89
N ILE A 188 3.21 3.29 7.69
CA ILE A 188 2.19 3.53 6.67
C ILE A 188 1.54 2.21 6.25
N SER A 189 2.33 1.18 5.94
CA SER A 189 1.79 -0.14 5.62
C SER A 189 0.92 -0.69 6.75
N TYR A 190 1.35 -0.58 8.00
CA TYR A 190 0.55 -1.02 9.15
C TYR A 190 -0.77 -0.28 9.24
N ALA A 191 -0.78 1.05 9.08
CA ALA A 191 -2.00 1.84 9.13
C ALA A 191 -3.04 1.38 8.10
N PHE A 192 -2.61 1.02 6.89
CA PHE A 192 -3.52 0.54 5.85
C PHE A 192 -3.93 -0.92 6.05
N VAL A 193 -3.02 -1.78 6.48
CA VAL A 193 -3.29 -3.21 6.66
C VAL A 193 -4.19 -3.47 7.88
N THR A 194 -4.17 -2.63 8.92
CA THR A 194 -5.09 -2.73 10.06
C THR A 194 -6.56 -2.65 9.65
N VAL A 195 -6.89 -2.00 8.54
CA VAL A 195 -8.25 -1.97 8.00
C VAL A 195 -8.73 -3.39 7.63
N PHE A 196 -7.84 -4.21 7.03
CA PHE A 196 -8.16 -5.61 6.69
C PHE A 196 -8.34 -6.45 7.94
N TRP A 197 -7.58 -6.18 8.99
CA TRP A 197 -7.76 -6.80 10.30
C TRP A 197 -9.12 -6.52 10.89
N GLY A 198 -9.53 -5.25 10.94
CA GLY A 198 -10.85 -4.87 11.40
C GLY A 198 -11.95 -5.58 10.61
N TRP A 199 -11.77 -5.72 9.29
CA TRP A 199 -12.71 -6.45 8.45
C TRP A 199 -12.76 -7.95 8.79
N ILE A 200 -11.62 -8.62 9.01
CA ILE A 200 -11.58 -10.04 9.38
C ILE A 200 -12.23 -10.27 10.73
N VAL A 201 -11.87 -9.46 11.72
CA VAL A 201 -12.47 -9.49 13.05
C VAL A 201 -13.98 -9.37 12.93
N ARG A 202 -14.49 -8.38 12.18
CA ARG A 202 -15.92 -8.22 11.90
C ARG A 202 -16.52 -9.47 11.26
N CYS A 203 -15.90 -10.05 10.24
CA CYS A 203 -16.40 -11.26 9.58
C CYS A 203 -16.49 -12.44 10.55
N VAL A 204 -15.49 -12.63 11.40
CA VAL A 204 -15.48 -13.70 12.41
C VAL A 204 -16.56 -13.46 13.47
N PHE A 205 -16.77 -12.21 13.90
CA PHE A 205 -17.84 -11.86 14.84
C PHE A 205 -19.23 -12.07 14.26
N LEU A 206 -19.44 -11.73 12.97
CA LEU A 206 -20.74 -11.81 12.31
C LEU A 206 -21.06 -13.22 11.79
N ALA A 207 -20.05 -14.02 11.45
CA ALA A 207 -20.23 -15.39 10.94
C ALA A 207 -20.77 -16.38 11.97
N GLY A 208 -20.91 -15.99 13.23
CA GLY A 208 -21.16 -16.91 14.32
C GLY A 208 -22.62 -17.15 14.65
N LYS A 209 -23.35 -18.00 13.90
CA LYS A 209 -24.47 -18.76 14.47
C LYS A 209 -23.99 -19.89 15.39
N ASN A 210 -22.78 -20.42 15.21
CA ASN A 210 -22.19 -21.48 16.03
C ASN A 210 -21.35 -20.91 17.18
N SER A 211 -21.62 -21.39 18.40
CA SER A 211 -21.02 -20.90 19.65
C SER A 211 -19.49 -20.86 19.64
N TRP A 212 -18.82 -21.90 19.12
CA TRP A 212 -17.35 -21.98 19.14
C TRP A 212 -16.68 -20.95 18.18
N LYS A 213 -17.30 -20.63 17.04
CA LYS A 213 -16.79 -19.60 16.11
C LYS A 213 -16.86 -18.19 16.70
N LYS A 214 -17.87 -17.92 17.54
CA LYS A 214 -17.95 -16.68 18.32
C LYS A 214 -16.80 -16.57 19.32
N TRP A 215 -16.46 -17.67 19.99
CA TRP A 215 -15.36 -17.69 20.96
C TRP A 215 -14.00 -17.56 20.28
N ALA A 216 -13.79 -18.26 19.17
CA ALA A 216 -12.56 -18.10 18.36
C ALA A 216 -12.37 -16.66 17.84
N GLY A 217 -13.46 -16.04 17.39
CA GLY A 217 -13.43 -14.63 16.97
C GLY A 217 -13.15 -13.65 18.10
N ARG A 218 -13.73 -13.88 19.29
CA ARG A 218 -13.46 -13.08 20.48
C ARG A 218 -12.02 -13.24 20.97
N ALA A 219 -11.49 -14.48 20.96
CA ALA A 219 -10.12 -14.76 21.31
C ALA A 219 -9.14 -14.10 20.31
N ALA A 220 -9.42 -14.18 19.01
CA ALA A 220 -8.62 -13.51 18.00
C ALA A 220 -8.66 -11.97 18.16
N ALA A 221 -9.81 -11.39 18.49
CA ALA A 221 -9.94 -9.96 18.76
C ALA A 221 -9.19 -9.54 20.03
N ALA A 222 -9.23 -10.35 21.09
CA ALA A 222 -8.53 -10.07 22.35
C ALA A 222 -6.98 -10.18 22.22
N VAL A 223 -6.49 -10.96 21.26
CA VAL A 223 -5.05 -11.06 20.98
C VAL A 223 -4.55 -9.87 20.13
N LEU A 224 -5.48 -9.15 19.46
CA LEU A 224 -5.18 -8.05 18.54
C LEU A 224 -5.38 -6.66 19.16
N CYS A 225 -6.01 -6.58 20.31
CA CYS A 225 -6.14 -5.37 21.13
C CYS A 225 -5.14 -5.36 22.27
#